data_1408287d21a353efdb996171b03ccdda
#
_entry.id   1408287d21a353efdb996171b03ccdda
#
_cell.length_a   1.000
_cell.length_b   1.000
_cell.length_c   1.000
_cell.angle_alpha   90.00
_cell.angle_beta   90.00
_cell.angle_gamma   90.00
#
_symmetry.space_group_name_H-M   'P 1'
#
loop_
_entity.id
_entity.type
_entity.pdbx_description
1 polymer ?
#
loop_
_entity_poly.entity_id
_entity_poly.type
_entity_poly.pdbx_seq_one_letter_code
_entity_poly.pdbx_strand_id
1 'polypeptide(L)'
;MEEQELQTLMVRVQGGDEAAFALIVGHYKDRIVNYLYQVTSDYEKAVEIAQETFIRVYFKADKYRPIAPLGAWIYTIASNLAKTDMRKNRRLLTVPLEEVKNDLAAGTFTGSTKDSGLNKNLRQALEALSPRYRIPVILKDVEGYSQEEIAAIIKKPVGTVKARISRGRTMLKKALEKAANGDEDYVLSKEFENGRA
;
A
#
# COMPACT_ATOMS: atom_id res chain seq x y z
N MET A 1 3.95 15.99 14.19
CA MET A 1 5.18 16.68 13.75
C MET A 1 4.87 17.41 12.46
N GLU A 2 5.31 18.65 12.39
CA GLU A 2 5.15 19.47 11.18
C GLU A 2 6.15 19.03 10.10
N GLU A 3 5.83 19.31 8.82
CA GLU A 3 6.66 18.88 7.70
C GLU A 3 8.09 19.46 7.77
N GLN A 4 8.24 20.71 8.24
CA GLN A 4 9.55 21.33 8.41
C GLN A 4 10.42 20.62 9.46
N GLU A 5 9.82 20.16 10.57
CA GLU A 5 10.53 19.37 11.58
C GLU A 5 11.01 18.05 10.99
N LEU A 6 10.14 17.36 10.21
CA LEU A 6 10.48 16.10 9.57
C LEU A 6 11.63 16.25 8.57
N GLN A 7 11.62 17.33 7.79
CA GLN A 7 12.71 17.66 6.86
C GLN A 7 14.02 17.95 7.62
N THR A 8 13.94 18.68 8.72
CA THR A 8 15.11 18.96 9.59
C THR A 8 15.68 17.67 10.18
N LEU A 9 14.82 16.78 10.67
CA LEU A 9 15.26 15.47 11.15
C LEU A 9 15.92 14.66 10.04
N MET A 10 15.39 14.71 8.82
CA MET A 10 15.96 13.98 7.69
C MET A 10 17.36 14.51 7.29
N VAL A 11 17.61 15.82 7.39
CA VAL A 11 18.94 16.39 7.23
C VAL A 11 19.91 15.86 8.28
N ARG A 12 19.47 15.73 9.55
CA ARG A 12 20.28 15.12 10.60
C ARG A 12 20.59 13.65 10.31
N VAL A 13 19.61 12.90 9.82
CA VAL A 13 19.81 11.50 9.39
C VAL A 13 20.84 11.39 8.26
N GLN A 14 20.87 12.32 7.32
CA GLN A 14 21.90 12.39 6.27
C GLN A 14 23.31 12.58 6.86
N GLY A 15 23.40 13.21 8.03
CA GLY A 15 24.64 13.33 8.81
C GLY A 15 24.94 12.14 9.73
N GLY A 16 24.14 11.07 9.69
CA GLY A 16 24.35 9.86 10.50
C GLY A 16 23.68 9.87 11.87
N ASP A 17 22.76 10.79 12.14
CA ASP A 17 22.04 10.87 13.43
C ASP A 17 20.95 9.79 13.52
N GLU A 18 21.25 8.71 14.22
CA GLU A 18 20.31 7.60 14.44
C GLU A 18 19.13 7.99 15.35
N ALA A 19 19.33 8.92 16.29
CA ALA A 19 18.24 9.37 17.16
C ALA A 19 17.20 10.17 16.33
N ALA A 20 17.63 11.00 15.39
CA ALA A 20 16.75 11.67 14.45
C ALA A 20 15.98 10.67 13.57
N PHE A 21 16.63 9.59 13.15
CA PHE A 21 15.96 8.52 12.40
C PHE A 21 14.90 7.80 13.22
N ALA A 22 15.19 7.49 14.50
CA ALA A 22 14.22 6.87 15.40
C ALA A 22 12.94 7.71 15.55
N LEU A 23 13.06 9.04 15.59
CA LEU A 23 11.91 9.96 15.62
C LEU A 23 11.08 9.89 14.33
N ILE A 24 11.72 9.84 13.17
CA ILE A 24 11.05 9.67 11.87
C ILE A 24 10.30 8.33 11.83
N VAL A 25 10.95 7.24 12.25
CA VAL A 25 10.31 5.91 12.32
C VAL A 25 9.12 5.95 13.28
N GLY A 26 9.28 6.53 14.48
CA GLY A 26 8.21 6.67 15.46
C GLY A 26 6.98 7.42 14.89
N HIS A 27 7.22 8.42 14.04
CA HIS A 27 6.15 9.20 13.41
C HIS A 27 5.40 8.43 12.30
N TYR A 28 6.10 7.62 11.51
CA TYR A 28 5.53 7.00 10.31
C TYR A 28 5.19 5.51 10.45
N LYS A 29 5.75 4.77 11.43
CA LYS A 29 5.67 3.30 11.48
C LYS A 29 4.23 2.77 11.39
N ASP A 30 3.34 3.29 12.22
CA ASP A 30 1.96 2.79 12.29
C ASP A 30 1.17 3.12 11.01
N ARG A 31 1.39 4.31 10.45
CA ARG A 31 0.77 4.73 9.19
C ARG A 31 1.26 3.87 8.02
N ILE A 32 2.56 3.60 7.92
CA ILE A 32 3.14 2.78 6.86
C ILE A 32 2.69 1.33 6.98
N VAL A 33 2.65 0.75 8.19
CA VAL A 33 2.14 -0.60 8.41
C VAL A 33 0.66 -0.69 8.01
N ASN A 34 -0.17 0.26 8.47
CA ASN A 34 -1.60 0.30 8.12
C ASN A 34 -1.83 0.46 6.61
N TYR A 35 -1.09 1.36 5.96
CA TYR A 35 -1.11 1.53 4.51
C TYR A 35 -0.77 0.22 3.78
N LEU A 36 0.34 -0.40 4.16
CA LEU A 36 0.81 -1.65 3.55
C LEU A 36 -0.17 -2.79 3.80
N TYR A 37 -0.77 -2.88 4.99
CA TYR A 37 -1.81 -3.85 5.28
C TYR A 37 -3.04 -3.68 4.38
N GLN A 38 -3.51 -2.46 4.15
CA GLN A 38 -4.60 -2.20 3.21
C GLN A 38 -4.22 -2.55 1.76
N VAL A 39 -2.93 -2.40 1.39
CA VAL A 39 -2.43 -2.72 0.04
C VAL A 39 -2.25 -4.23 -0.15
N THR A 40 -1.69 -4.94 0.84
CA THR A 40 -1.31 -6.37 0.72
C THR A 40 -2.40 -7.31 1.23
N SER A 41 -3.27 -6.84 2.12
CA SER A 41 -4.26 -7.63 2.86
C SER A 41 -3.65 -8.68 3.81
N ASP A 42 -2.35 -8.62 4.03
CA ASP A 42 -1.57 -9.51 4.87
C ASP A 42 -0.76 -8.68 5.87
N TYR A 43 -1.06 -8.84 7.16
CA TYR A 43 -0.44 -8.02 8.20
C TYR A 43 1.04 -8.35 8.42
N GLU A 44 1.41 -9.64 8.40
CA GLU A 44 2.80 -10.05 8.57
C GLU A 44 3.64 -9.53 7.43
N LYS A 45 3.14 -9.65 6.21
CA LYS A 45 3.77 -9.09 5.02
C LYS A 45 3.84 -7.56 5.07
N ALA A 46 2.82 -6.90 5.57
CA ALA A 46 2.83 -5.44 5.74
C ALA A 46 3.92 -4.99 6.71
N VAL A 47 4.10 -5.70 7.84
CA VAL A 47 5.17 -5.43 8.81
C VAL A 47 6.55 -5.66 8.17
N GLU A 48 6.75 -6.78 7.46
CA GLU A 48 8.00 -7.08 6.77
C GLU A 48 8.37 -5.98 5.74
N ILE A 49 7.40 -5.58 4.90
CA ILE A 49 7.62 -4.53 3.91
C ILE A 49 7.85 -3.16 4.58
N ALA A 50 7.20 -2.88 5.70
CA ALA A 50 7.41 -1.64 6.46
C ALA A 50 8.84 -1.58 7.01
N GLN A 51 9.34 -2.65 7.60
CA GLN A 51 10.73 -2.75 8.06
C GLN A 51 11.72 -2.51 6.91
N GLU A 52 11.55 -3.19 5.80
CA GLU A 52 12.38 -3.00 4.60
C GLU A 52 12.28 -1.57 4.06
N THR A 53 11.09 -0.94 4.17
CA THR A 53 10.90 0.47 3.79
C THR A 53 11.80 1.38 4.63
N PHE A 54 11.79 1.24 5.95
CA PHE A 54 12.61 2.07 6.83
C PHE A 54 14.11 1.79 6.69
N ILE A 55 14.51 0.55 6.48
CA ILE A 55 15.89 0.20 6.13
C ILE A 55 16.32 0.99 4.88
N ARG A 56 15.49 0.99 3.83
CA ARG A 56 15.80 1.75 2.60
C ARG A 56 15.75 3.26 2.79
N VAL A 57 14.89 3.76 3.65
CA VAL A 57 14.86 5.20 4.01
C VAL A 57 16.19 5.58 4.64
N TYR A 58 16.70 4.80 5.58
CA TYR A 58 17.98 5.07 6.24
C TYR A 58 19.15 5.04 5.25
N PHE A 59 19.31 3.93 4.52
CA PHE A 59 20.44 3.76 3.59
C PHE A 59 20.39 4.64 2.34
N LYS A 60 19.25 5.25 2.05
CA LYS A 60 19.09 6.19 0.92
C LYS A 60 18.79 7.61 1.36
N ALA A 61 19.05 7.92 2.63
CA ALA A 61 18.82 9.24 3.18
C ALA A 61 19.48 10.34 2.34
N ASP A 62 20.69 10.10 1.85
CA ASP A 62 21.47 10.97 0.95
C ASP A 62 20.73 11.32 -0.36
N LYS A 63 19.78 10.54 -0.78
CA LYS A 63 18.97 10.74 -2.01
C LYS A 63 17.72 11.56 -1.78
N TYR A 64 17.33 11.77 -0.54
CA TYR A 64 16.18 12.62 -0.26
C TYR A 64 16.52 14.07 -0.55
N ARG A 65 15.59 14.78 -1.20
CA ARG A 65 15.63 16.23 -1.44
C ARG A 65 14.30 16.83 -0.97
N PRO A 66 14.29 17.94 -0.25
CA PRO A 66 13.07 18.56 0.31
C PRO A 66 12.26 19.30 -0.77
N ILE A 67 12.11 18.70 -1.95
CA ILE A 67 11.26 19.18 -3.04
C ILE A 67 9.82 18.73 -2.86
N ALA A 68 9.63 17.61 -2.15
CA ALA A 68 8.33 17.02 -1.81
C ALA A 68 8.31 16.65 -0.32
N PRO A 69 7.12 16.51 0.28
CA PRO A 69 6.99 16.06 1.66
C PRO A 69 7.73 14.74 1.91
N LEU A 70 8.37 14.63 3.09
CA LEU A 70 9.10 13.42 3.48
C LEU A 70 8.22 12.17 3.40
N GLY A 71 6.96 12.31 3.84
CA GLY A 71 5.97 11.23 3.74
C GLY A 71 5.82 10.72 2.30
N ALA A 72 5.67 11.59 1.31
CA ALA A 72 5.54 11.20 -0.09
C ALA A 72 6.73 10.37 -0.59
N TRP A 73 7.94 10.69 -0.14
CA TRP A 73 9.14 9.92 -0.47
C TRP A 73 9.14 8.54 0.20
N ILE A 74 8.76 8.46 1.49
CA ILE A 74 8.62 7.18 2.22
C ILE A 74 7.56 6.31 1.55
N TYR A 75 6.37 6.86 1.24
CA TYR A 75 5.30 6.13 0.54
C TYR A 75 5.69 5.68 -0.87
N THR A 76 6.59 6.40 -1.54
CA THR A 76 7.18 5.95 -2.82
C THR A 76 7.95 4.65 -2.65
N ILE A 77 8.78 4.56 -1.61
CA ILE A 77 9.57 3.36 -1.31
C ILE A 77 8.64 2.20 -0.94
N ALA A 78 7.72 2.43 0.00
CA ALA A 78 6.73 1.44 0.45
C ALA A 78 5.87 0.90 -0.71
N SER A 79 5.32 1.79 -1.54
CA SER A 79 4.49 1.40 -2.69
C SER A 79 5.25 0.56 -3.71
N ASN A 80 6.52 0.85 -3.94
CA ASN A 80 7.35 0.09 -4.88
C ASN A 80 7.69 -1.30 -4.34
N LEU A 81 7.96 -1.41 -3.03
CA LEU A 81 8.17 -2.70 -2.38
C LEU A 81 6.92 -3.56 -2.43
N ALA A 82 5.76 -3.01 -2.04
CA ALA A 82 4.49 -3.71 -2.09
C ALA A 82 4.16 -4.21 -3.51
N LYS A 83 4.32 -3.37 -4.54
CA LYS A 83 4.11 -3.78 -5.95
C LYS A 83 5.05 -4.92 -6.36
N THR A 84 6.30 -4.90 -5.88
CA THR A 84 7.28 -5.94 -6.21
C THR A 84 6.92 -7.26 -5.55
N ASP A 85 6.52 -7.24 -4.28
CA ASP A 85 6.07 -8.39 -3.54
C ASP A 85 4.82 -9.02 -4.18
N MET A 86 3.78 -8.24 -4.42
CA MET A 86 2.54 -8.71 -5.06
C MET A 86 2.78 -9.31 -6.44
N ARG A 87 3.77 -8.79 -7.20
CA ARG A 87 4.14 -9.35 -8.50
C ARG A 87 4.87 -10.69 -8.36
N LYS A 88 5.71 -10.86 -7.35
CA LYS A 88 6.39 -12.14 -7.05
C LYS A 88 5.35 -13.21 -6.69
N ASN A 89 4.44 -12.91 -5.77
CA ASN A 89 3.40 -13.83 -5.34
C ASN A 89 2.50 -14.26 -6.51
N ARG A 90 2.12 -13.33 -7.40
CA ARG A 90 1.35 -13.68 -8.61
C ARG A 90 2.09 -14.62 -9.55
N ARG A 91 3.41 -14.47 -9.70
CA ARG A 91 4.22 -15.37 -10.54
C ARG A 91 4.32 -16.77 -9.97
N LEU A 92 4.44 -16.90 -8.65
CA LEU A 92 4.46 -18.21 -7.97
C LEU A 92 3.14 -18.96 -8.16
N LEU A 93 2.01 -18.26 -8.21
CA LEU A 93 0.69 -18.85 -8.46
C LEU A 93 0.43 -19.23 -9.94
N THR A 94 1.27 -18.78 -10.89
CA THR A 94 1.14 -19.09 -12.32
C THR A 94 2.11 -20.18 -12.81
N VAL A 95 2.95 -20.76 -11.94
CA VAL A 95 3.75 -21.94 -12.26
C VAL A 95 2.81 -23.16 -12.16
N PRO A 96 2.76 -24.07 -13.19
CA PRO A 96 1.93 -25.28 -13.11
C PRO A 96 2.28 -26.12 -11.87
N LEU A 97 1.26 -26.48 -11.13
CA LEU A 97 1.36 -27.26 -9.89
C LEU A 97 1.63 -28.74 -10.24
N GLU A 98 2.90 -29.08 -10.47
CA GLU A 98 3.33 -30.48 -10.35
C GLU A 98 4.32 -30.62 -9.22
N GLU A 99 4.03 -30.64 -8.01
CA GLU A 99 4.87 -30.81 -6.81
C GLU A 99 4.94 -29.62 -5.83
N VAL A 100 3.80 -29.10 -5.41
CA VAL A 100 3.70 -28.57 -4.04
C VAL A 100 2.34 -28.92 -3.46
N LYS A 101 2.19 -30.16 -3.04
CA LYS A 101 1.24 -30.51 -1.98
C LYS A 101 1.93 -30.08 -0.70
N ASN A 102 1.45 -29.02 -0.07
CA ASN A 102 1.15 -28.90 1.34
C ASN A 102 1.05 -27.42 1.77
N ASP A 103 -0.04 -27.14 2.47
CA ASP A 103 -0.21 -26.02 3.41
C ASP A 103 -0.28 -24.59 2.86
N LEU A 104 -1.21 -24.36 1.94
CA LEU A 104 -1.88 -23.06 1.89
C LEU A 104 -3.26 -23.20 2.53
N ALA A 105 -3.28 -23.49 3.83
CA ALA A 105 -4.40 -23.13 4.65
C ALA A 105 -4.59 -21.61 4.52
N ALA A 106 -5.75 -21.21 4.02
CA ALA A 106 -6.22 -19.84 4.16
C ALA A 106 -6.22 -19.55 5.67
N GLY A 107 -5.14 -18.94 6.13
CA GLY A 107 -5.01 -18.52 7.51
C GLY A 107 -6.06 -17.45 7.77
N THR A 108 -7.19 -17.86 8.28
CA THR A 108 -8.11 -17.01 9.01
C THR A 108 -7.36 -16.53 10.24
N PHE A 109 -6.55 -15.50 10.06
CA PHE A 109 -5.86 -14.87 11.16
C PHE A 109 -6.88 -14.08 11.97
N THR A 110 -7.40 -14.72 13.03
CA THR A 110 -8.10 -14.06 14.14
C THR A 110 -7.08 -13.42 15.08
N GLY A 111 -6.11 -12.69 14.51
CA GLY A 111 -5.24 -11.82 15.26
C GLY A 111 -6.01 -10.58 15.64
N SER A 112 -6.19 -10.36 16.92
CA SER A 112 -6.66 -9.12 17.55
C SER A 112 -5.65 -8.01 17.26
N THR A 113 -5.54 -7.58 16.00
CA THR A 113 -4.98 -6.26 15.70
C THR A 113 -6.05 -5.27 16.06
N LYS A 114 -5.69 -4.24 16.84
CA LYS A 114 -6.52 -3.04 17.04
C LYS A 114 -7.13 -2.72 15.70
N ASP A 115 -8.43 -2.90 15.63
CA ASP A 115 -9.25 -2.76 14.44
C ASP A 115 -8.86 -1.45 13.76
N SER A 116 -8.29 -1.52 12.57
CA SER A 116 -7.92 -0.34 11.78
C SER A 116 -9.17 0.35 11.25
N GLY A 117 -10.28 0.32 12.00
CA GLY A 117 -11.53 1.01 11.70
C GLY A 117 -12.18 0.67 10.36
N LEU A 118 -11.51 -0.17 9.56
CA LEU A 118 -12.07 -0.62 8.28
C LEU A 118 -12.98 -1.81 8.52
N ASN A 119 -14.26 -1.59 8.23
CA ASN A 119 -15.27 -2.65 8.15
C ASN A 119 -14.75 -3.82 7.29
N LYS A 120 -14.99 -5.07 7.71
CA LYS A 120 -14.64 -6.30 6.99
C LYS A 120 -15.01 -6.23 5.50
N ASN A 121 -16.18 -5.69 5.19
CA ASN A 121 -16.67 -5.53 3.82
C ASN A 121 -15.81 -4.56 2.99
N LEU A 122 -15.33 -3.47 3.60
CA LEU A 122 -14.46 -2.52 2.92
C LEU A 122 -13.08 -3.13 2.63
N ARG A 123 -12.56 -3.94 3.54
CA ARG A 123 -11.30 -4.67 3.33
C ARG A 123 -11.44 -5.63 2.15
N GLN A 124 -12.45 -6.48 2.16
CA GLN A 124 -12.71 -7.42 1.06
C GLN A 124 -12.90 -6.69 -0.29
N ALA A 125 -13.63 -5.56 -0.27
CA ALA A 125 -13.81 -4.75 -1.47
C ALA A 125 -12.49 -4.12 -1.98
N LEU A 126 -11.59 -3.72 -1.07
CA LEU A 126 -10.25 -3.26 -1.45
C LEU A 126 -9.38 -4.40 -2.01
N GLU A 127 -9.44 -5.58 -1.40
CA GLU A 127 -8.73 -6.78 -1.86
C GLU A 127 -9.11 -7.15 -3.30
N ALA A 128 -10.37 -6.97 -3.62
CA ALA A 128 -10.90 -7.21 -4.95
C ALA A 128 -10.35 -6.24 -6.01
N LEU A 129 -9.83 -5.07 -5.64
CA LEU A 129 -9.21 -4.16 -6.58
C LEU A 129 -7.80 -4.60 -6.95
N SER A 130 -7.47 -4.57 -8.25
CA SER A 130 -6.07 -4.74 -8.65
C SER A 130 -5.18 -3.64 -8.05
N PRO A 131 -3.89 -3.92 -7.75
CA PRO A 131 -2.98 -2.96 -7.12
C PRO A 131 -2.88 -1.61 -7.85
N ARG A 132 -3.07 -1.60 -9.18
CA ARG A 132 -3.05 -0.39 -9.99
C ARG A 132 -4.16 0.61 -9.65
N TYR A 133 -5.28 0.13 -9.09
CA TYR A 133 -6.41 0.93 -8.65
C TYR A 133 -6.42 1.09 -7.12
N ARG A 134 -6.12 0.01 -6.39
CA ARG A 134 -6.10 -0.03 -4.92
C ARG A 134 -5.15 1.02 -4.35
N ILE A 135 -3.90 1.04 -4.79
CA ILE A 135 -2.86 1.95 -4.27
C ILE A 135 -3.26 3.42 -4.43
N PRO A 136 -3.65 3.93 -5.62
CA PRO A 136 -4.05 5.32 -5.76
C PRO A 136 -5.29 5.70 -4.94
N VAL A 137 -6.25 4.79 -4.78
CA VAL A 137 -7.45 5.01 -3.95
C VAL A 137 -7.05 5.15 -2.49
N ILE A 138 -6.25 4.24 -1.94
CA ILE A 138 -5.81 4.31 -0.54
C ILE A 138 -4.99 5.59 -0.30
N LEU A 139 -4.04 5.93 -1.17
CA LEU A 139 -3.25 7.15 -1.03
C LEU A 139 -4.11 8.41 -1.07
N LYS A 140 -5.21 8.43 -1.86
CA LYS A 140 -6.12 9.58 -1.94
C LYS A 140 -7.08 9.65 -0.78
N ASP A 141 -7.77 8.55 -0.49
CA ASP A 141 -8.97 8.56 0.36
C ASP A 141 -8.66 8.25 1.83
N VAL A 142 -7.56 7.56 2.11
CA VAL A 142 -7.11 7.23 3.47
C VAL A 142 -5.94 8.09 3.90
N GLU A 143 -4.90 8.19 3.06
CA GLU A 143 -3.69 8.94 3.41
C GLU A 143 -3.77 10.44 3.10
N GLY A 144 -4.76 10.87 2.30
CA GLY A 144 -5.07 12.27 2.06
C GLY A 144 -4.18 12.98 1.02
N TYR A 145 -3.32 12.26 0.29
CA TYR A 145 -2.44 12.86 -0.71
C TYR A 145 -3.21 13.51 -1.87
N SER A 146 -2.67 14.62 -2.40
CA SER A 146 -3.15 15.23 -3.65
C SER A 146 -2.90 14.31 -4.85
N GLN A 147 -3.54 14.57 -5.97
CA GLN A 147 -3.34 13.77 -7.18
C GLN A 147 -1.94 13.94 -7.75
N GLU A 148 -1.36 15.10 -7.58
CA GLU A 148 -0.02 15.48 -7.97
C GLU A 148 1.03 14.71 -7.13
N GLU A 149 0.85 14.67 -5.82
CA GLU A 149 1.70 13.88 -4.92
C GLU A 149 1.59 12.39 -5.22
N ILE A 150 0.38 11.87 -5.43
CA ILE A 150 0.18 10.47 -5.83
C ILE A 150 0.87 10.17 -7.16
N ALA A 151 0.82 11.10 -8.13
CA ALA A 151 1.51 10.96 -9.41
C ALA A 151 3.02 10.80 -9.22
N ALA A 152 3.61 11.58 -8.30
CA ALA A 152 5.02 11.46 -7.92
C ALA A 152 5.29 10.13 -7.21
N ILE A 153 4.46 9.74 -6.21
CA ILE A 153 4.60 8.48 -5.43
C ILE A 153 4.57 7.26 -6.35
N ILE A 154 3.58 7.16 -7.23
CA ILE A 154 3.42 5.97 -8.08
C ILE A 154 4.12 6.06 -9.44
N LYS A 155 4.79 7.19 -9.72
CA LYS A 155 5.52 7.52 -10.96
C LYS A 155 4.63 7.35 -12.21
N LYS A 156 3.49 8.04 -12.21
CA LYS A 156 2.54 8.05 -13.33
C LYS A 156 2.03 9.47 -13.58
N PRO A 157 1.64 9.81 -14.83
CA PRO A 157 1.02 11.10 -15.13
C PRO A 157 -0.23 11.36 -14.29
N VAL A 158 -0.49 12.63 -13.90
CA VAL A 158 -1.65 13.03 -13.09
C VAL A 158 -2.97 12.59 -13.73
N GLY A 159 -3.11 12.70 -15.05
CA GLY A 159 -4.30 12.22 -15.78
C GLY A 159 -4.54 10.71 -15.59
N THR A 160 -3.46 9.91 -15.57
CA THR A 160 -3.53 8.46 -15.27
C THR A 160 -3.97 8.23 -13.83
N VAL A 161 -3.47 9.02 -12.87
CA VAL A 161 -3.88 8.94 -11.46
C VAL A 161 -5.35 9.26 -11.28
N LYS A 162 -5.82 10.37 -11.87
CA LYS A 162 -7.25 10.75 -11.91
C LYS A 162 -8.14 9.60 -12.38
N ALA A 163 -7.80 9.04 -13.54
CA ALA A 163 -8.55 7.93 -14.12
C ALA A 163 -8.55 6.68 -13.23
N ARG A 164 -7.40 6.35 -12.61
CA ARG A 164 -7.28 5.19 -11.71
C ARG A 164 -8.08 5.37 -10.43
N ILE A 165 -8.07 6.56 -9.81
CA ILE A 165 -8.86 6.85 -8.62
C ILE A 165 -10.35 6.76 -8.95
N SER A 166 -10.80 7.40 -10.03
CA SER A 166 -12.21 7.36 -10.46
C SER A 166 -12.70 5.94 -10.71
N ARG A 167 -11.96 5.16 -11.51
CA ARG A 167 -12.31 3.76 -11.79
C ARG A 167 -12.25 2.90 -10.53
N GLY A 168 -11.22 3.07 -9.70
CA GLY A 168 -11.07 2.35 -8.44
C GLY A 168 -12.25 2.59 -7.48
N ARG A 169 -12.69 3.83 -7.33
CA ARG A 169 -13.88 4.18 -6.52
C ARG A 169 -15.16 3.56 -7.07
N THR A 170 -15.35 3.57 -8.40
CA THR A 170 -16.49 2.92 -9.03
C THR A 170 -16.51 1.41 -8.78
N MET A 171 -15.36 0.75 -8.90
CA MET A 171 -15.23 -0.68 -8.61
C MET A 171 -15.47 -0.98 -7.12
N LEU A 172 -14.90 -0.15 -6.22
CA LEU A 172 -15.08 -0.26 -4.78
C LEU A 172 -16.54 -0.14 -4.39
N LYS A 173 -17.25 0.86 -4.95
CA LYS A 173 -18.70 1.06 -4.72
C LYS A 173 -19.49 -0.18 -5.12
N LYS A 174 -19.24 -0.72 -6.32
CA LYS A 174 -19.91 -1.94 -6.80
C LYS A 174 -19.64 -3.16 -5.90
N ALA A 175 -18.41 -3.30 -5.42
CA ALA A 175 -18.06 -4.39 -4.52
C ALA A 175 -18.76 -4.28 -3.16
N LEU A 176 -18.86 -3.06 -2.62
CA LEU A 176 -19.57 -2.79 -1.36
C LEU A 176 -21.08 -2.99 -1.49
N GLU A 177 -21.70 -2.57 -2.60
CA GLU A 177 -23.12 -2.77 -2.88
C GLU A 177 -23.48 -4.26 -2.94
N LYS A 178 -22.63 -5.08 -3.56
CA LYS A 178 -22.81 -6.54 -3.60
C LYS A 178 -22.65 -7.19 -2.23
N ALA A 179 -21.62 -6.79 -1.47
CA ALA A 179 -21.43 -7.28 -0.11
C ALA A 179 -22.61 -6.92 0.81
N ALA A 180 -23.23 -5.75 0.62
CA ALA A 180 -24.41 -5.34 1.36
C ALA A 180 -25.68 -6.14 0.99
N ASN A 181 -25.77 -6.65 -0.23
CA ASN A 181 -26.89 -7.45 -0.73
C ASN A 181 -26.79 -8.96 -0.42
N GLY A 182 -25.75 -9.39 0.33
CA GLY A 182 -25.58 -10.79 0.75
C GLY A 182 -25.05 -11.75 -0.31
N ASP A 183 -24.50 -11.22 -1.40
CA ASP A 183 -23.80 -12.02 -2.43
C ASP A 183 -22.44 -12.47 -1.90
N GLU A 184 -22.39 -13.58 -1.14
CA GLU A 184 -21.17 -14.15 -0.55
C GLU A 184 -20.18 -14.69 -1.61
N ASP A 185 -20.65 -15.00 -2.81
CA ASP A 185 -19.85 -15.53 -3.94
C ASP A 185 -19.14 -14.49 -4.80
N TYR A 186 -18.91 -13.28 -4.27
CA TYR A 186 -18.23 -12.25 -5.03
C TYR A 186 -16.70 -12.43 -5.06
N VAL A 187 -16.27 -13.48 -5.70
CA VAL A 187 -14.94 -13.52 -6.33
C VAL A 187 -15.01 -12.64 -7.55
N LEU A 188 -14.23 -11.54 -7.59
CA LEU A 188 -14.08 -10.75 -8.81
C LEU A 188 -13.66 -11.68 -9.95
N SER A 189 -14.64 -12.09 -10.76
CA SER A 189 -14.40 -12.82 -11.99
C SER A 189 -13.40 -12.01 -12.82
N LYS A 190 -12.53 -12.69 -13.53
CA LYS A 190 -11.45 -12.17 -14.40
C LYS A 190 -11.86 -11.12 -15.44
N GLU A 191 -13.13 -10.75 -15.52
CA GLU A 191 -13.68 -9.79 -16.47
C GLU A 191 -13.07 -8.37 -16.34
N PHE A 192 -12.50 -8.01 -15.18
CA PHE A 192 -11.86 -6.71 -15.01
C PHE A 192 -10.37 -6.68 -15.40
N GLU A 193 -9.77 -7.81 -15.75
CA GLU A 193 -8.37 -7.86 -16.19
C GLU A 193 -8.17 -7.43 -17.66
N ASN A 194 -9.21 -7.49 -18.49
CA ASN A 194 -9.13 -7.29 -19.94
C ASN A 194 -9.49 -5.88 -20.43
N GLY A 195 -9.45 -4.87 -19.58
CA GLY A 195 -9.48 -3.48 -20.05
C GLY A 195 -8.16 -3.14 -20.77
N ARG A 196 -7.94 -3.73 -21.95
CA ARG A 196 -6.99 -3.24 -22.94
C ARG A 196 -7.54 -1.92 -23.52
N ALA A 197 -6.84 -0.83 -23.24
CA ALA A 197 -6.51 0.26 -24.15
C ALA A 197 -5.56 1.21 -23.38
#